data_5c8a8e060b74712c2f78ce45c9eb9c45
#
_entry.id   5c8a8e060b74712c2f78ce45c9eb9c45
#
_cell.length_a   1.000
_cell.length_b   1.000
_cell.length_c   1.000
_cell.angle_alpha   90.00
_cell.angle_beta   90.00
_cell.angle_gamma   90.00
#
_symmetry.space_group_name_H-M   'P 1'
#
loop_
_entity.id
_entity.type
_entity.pdbx_description
1 polymer ?
#
loop_
_entity_poly.entity_id
_entity_poly.type
_entity_poly.pdbx_seq_one_letter_code
_entity_poly.pdbx_strand_id
1 'polypeptide(L)'
;TAYKCRTLHGILDDHVICPPSGRSHLAVSGDANAVLRQLVQAMGLGDIFSTGSYAGINVAGSFRYRAGYTGIVEMLAASGARLKAAWDTAAMRCVLSAVPVRDWGDVPGISGSTVYSAELDYRKYNHLIALGKGEGASRTVYHLYSDAAGNISEHQTMTGLDERTYIYDYSNAELADLKVKAREKLAKLRQTDAIDVDLDSGAGVAVGDTVTAYSPAVGVSTRGTVTKLTVKVADGHVTVTPDFAAWKDEKEFE
;
A
#
# COMPACT_ATOMS: atom_id res chain seq x y z
N THR A 1 -5.82 19.36 -28.25
CA THR A 1 -6.91 19.14 -27.28
C THR A 1 -6.42 18.15 -26.24
N ALA A 2 -6.45 18.52 -24.96
CA ALA A 2 -6.05 17.65 -23.84
C ALA A 2 -7.33 17.08 -23.19
N TYR A 3 -7.35 15.77 -22.98
CA TYR A 3 -8.43 15.08 -22.29
C TYR A 3 -7.95 14.61 -20.91
N LYS A 4 -8.76 14.88 -19.88
CA LYS A 4 -8.55 14.28 -18.54
C LYS A 4 -9.58 13.18 -18.36
N CYS A 5 -9.10 11.95 -18.15
CA CYS A 5 -9.95 10.78 -18.00
C CYS A 5 -9.71 10.13 -16.63
N ARG A 6 -10.70 9.39 -16.15
CA ARG A 6 -10.61 8.50 -15.00
C ARG A 6 -10.46 7.07 -15.47
N THR A 7 -9.65 6.29 -14.77
CA THR A 7 -9.61 4.84 -14.93
C THR A 7 -10.84 4.20 -14.28
N LEU A 8 -11.13 2.95 -14.62
CA LEU A 8 -12.20 2.18 -13.96
C LEU A 8 -11.97 2.05 -12.44
N HIS A 9 -10.71 1.93 -12.01
CA HIS A 9 -10.35 1.95 -10.58
C HIS A 9 -10.65 3.31 -9.93
N GLY A 10 -10.42 4.42 -10.66
CA GLY A 10 -10.74 5.75 -10.20
C GLY A 10 -12.25 5.96 -10.02
N ILE A 11 -13.09 5.34 -10.86
CA ILE A 11 -14.55 5.36 -10.67
C ILE A 11 -14.95 4.67 -9.37
N LEU A 12 -14.33 3.52 -9.04
CA LEU A 12 -14.56 2.84 -7.76
C LEU A 12 -14.15 3.71 -6.57
N ASP A 13 -13.05 4.46 -6.69
CA ASP A 13 -12.52 5.28 -5.59
C ASP A 13 -13.29 6.59 -5.38
N ASP A 14 -13.98 7.08 -6.42
CA ASP A 14 -14.90 8.22 -6.32
C ASP A 14 -16.20 7.87 -5.55
N HIS A 15 -16.45 6.59 -5.27
CA HIS A 15 -17.62 6.12 -4.53
C HIS A 15 -17.22 5.61 -3.15
N VAL A 16 -18.13 5.75 -2.20
CA VAL A 16 -17.88 5.44 -0.79
C VAL A 16 -18.72 4.23 -0.38
N ILE A 17 -18.09 3.26 0.27
CA ILE A 17 -18.78 2.15 0.93
C ILE A 17 -19.37 2.67 2.24
N CYS A 18 -20.68 2.84 2.25
CA CYS A 18 -21.43 3.35 3.40
C CYS A 18 -22.07 2.22 4.21
N PRO A 19 -22.17 2.38 5.54
CA PRO A 19 -22.99 1.49 6.37
C PRO A 19 -24.45 1.56 5.95
N PRO A 20 -25.22 0.44 6.03
CA PRO A 20 -26.67 0.48 5.88
C PRO A 20 -27.33 1.34 6.96
N SER A 21 -28.51 1.86 6.67
CA SER A 21 -29.28 2.65 7.64
C SER A 21 -29.42 1.92 8.96
N GLY A 22 -29.16 2.62 10.07
CA GLY A 22 -29.23 2.07 11.43
C GLY A 22 -28.06 1.17 11.84
N ARG A 23 -27.04 1.01 11.01
CA ARG A 23 -25.82 0.25 11.35
C ARG A 23 -24.59 1.15 11.36
N SER A 24 -23.63 0.84 12.24
CA SER A 24 -22.35 1.57 12.32
C SER A 24 -21.36 1.17 11.22
N HIS A 25 -21.47 -0.06 10.70
CA HIS A 25 -20.58 -0.63 9.69
C HIS A 25 -21.34 -1.51 8.70
N LEU A 26 -20.82 -1.64 7.50
CA LEU A 26 -21.17 -2.70 6.55
C LEU A 26 -20.18 -3.85 6.74
N ALA A 27 -20.63 -4.94 7.37
CA ALA A 27 -19.84 -6.15 7.49
C ALA A 27 -20.11 -7.09 6.31
N VAL A 28 -19.08 -7.64 5.70
CA VAL A 28 -19.15 -8.58 4.59
C VAL A 28 -18.21 -9.75 4.82
N SER A 29 -18.58 -10.95 4.36
CA SER A 29 -17.73 -12.13 4.40
C SER A 29 -18.18 -13.18 3.38
N GLY A 30 -17.27 -14.03 2.94
CA GLY A 30 -17.53 -15.12 2.01
C GLY A 30 -16.62 -15.11 0.80
N ASP A 31 -17.07 -15.74 -0.30
CA ASP A 31 -16.32 -15.72 -1.56
C ASP A 31 -16.07 -14.30 -2.05
N ALA A 32 -14.83 -14.00 -2.41
CA ALA A 32 -14.40 -12.65 -2.75
C ALA A 32 -15.21 -12.03 -3.91
N ASN A 33 -15.57 -12.81 -4.95
CA ASN A 33 -16.37 -12.29 -6.06
C ASN A 33 -17.83 -12.01 -5.65
N ALA A 34 -18.38 -12.81 -4.73
CA ALA A 34 -19.71 -12.55 -4.16
C ALA A 34 -19.69 -11.28 -3.28
N VAL A 35 -18.65 -11.10 -2.48
CA VAL A 35 -18.44 -9.88 -1.69
C VAL A 35 -18.23 -8.66 -2.58
N LEU A 36 -17.42 -8.75 -3.64
CA LEU A 36 -17.26 -7.67 -4.61
C LEU A 36 -18.60 -7.26 -5.22
N ARG A 37 -19.46 -8.22 -5.57
CA ARG A 37 -20.80 -7.93 -6.08
C ARG A 37 -21.64 -7.16 -5.08
N GLN A 38 -21.62 -7.56 -3.83
CA GLN A 38 -22.33 -6.88 -2.74
C GLN A 38 -21.84 -5.44 -2.56
N LEU A 39 -20.52 -5.22 -2.59
CA LEU A 39 -19.93 -3.88 -2.46
C LEU A 39 -20.25 -2.98 -3.66
N VAL A 40 -20.16 -3.51 -4.88
CA VAL A 40 -20.55 -2.80 -6.11
C VAL A 40 -22.02 -2.36 -6.06
N GLN A 41 -22.91 -3.24 -5.61
CA GLN A 41 -24.32 -2.91 -5.43
C GLN A 41 -24.54 -1.85 -4.34
N ALA A 42 -23.83 -1.98 -3.21
CA ALA A 42 -23.93 -1.00 -2.11
C ALA A 42 -23.47 0.40 -2.52
N MET A 43 -22.55 0.49 -3.47
CA MET A 43 -22.08 1.76 -4.05
C MET A 43 -22.95 2.27 -5.22
N GLY A 44 -23.96 1.52 -5.66
CA GLY A 44 -24.82 1.90 -6.79
C GLY A 44 -24.14 1.76 -8.15
N LEU A 45 -23.09 0.94 -8.28
CA LEU A 45 -22.28 0.81 -9.49
C LEU A 45 -22.59 -0.46 -10.32
N GLY A 46 -23.71 -1.13 -10.05
CA GLY A 46 -24.08 -2.38 -10.72
C GLY A 46 -24.30 -2.29 -12.22
N ASP A 47 -24.56 -1.10 -12.76
CA ASP A 47 -24.71 -0.88 -14.19
C ASP A 47 -23.39 -0.79 -14.95
N ILE A 48 -22.31 -0.39 -14.24
CA ILE A 48 -20.96 -0.23 -14.81
C ILE A 48 -20.13 -1.48 -14.58
N PHE A 49 -20.23 -2.06 -13.38
CA PHE A 49 -19.41 -3.19 -12.97
C PHE A 49 -20.24 -4.45 -12.77
N SER A 50 -19.74 -5.54 -13.31
CA SER A 50 -20.14 -6.90 -12.96
C SER A 50 -19.00 -7.61 -12.22
N THR A 51 -19.25 -8.81 -11.73
CA THR A 51 -18.21 -9.59 -11.03
C THR A 51 -18.14 -11.00 -11.58
N GLY A 52 -16.97 -11.62 -11.46
CA GLY A 52 -16.80 -13.05 -11.73
C GLY A 52 -17.75 -13.90 -10.87
N SER A 53 -17.99 -15.15 -11.30
CA SER A 53 -18.93 -16.05 -10.62
C SER A 53 -18.42 -16.54 -9.26
N TYR A 54 -17.20 -17.06 -9.21
CA TYR A 54 -16.59 -17.65 -8.03
C TYR A 54 -15.08 -17.45 -8.05
N ALA A 55 -14.50 -16.98 -6.93
CA ALA A 55 -13.06 -16.75 -6.84
C ALA A 55 -12.31 -17.90 -6.14
N GLY A 56 -12.97 -18.66 -5.28
CA GLY A 56 -12.33 -19.65 -4.41
C GLY A 56 -11.50 -19.04 -3.28
N ILE A 57 -11.64 -17.74 -3.05
CA ILE A 57 -10.90 -16.98 -2.04
C ILE A 57 -11.91 -16.42 -1.04
N ASN A 58 -11.75 -16.76 0.24
CA ASN A 58 -12.61 -16.23 1.28
C ASN A 58 -12.05 -14.91 1.82
N VAL A 59 -12.91 -13.91 1.91
CA VAL A 59 -12.59 -12.59 2.45
C VAL A 59 -13.56 -12.21 3.55
N ALA A 60 -13.13 -11.32 4.45
CA ALA A 60 -13.98 -10.65 5.41
C ALA A 60 -13.57 -9.18 5.48
N GLY A 61 -14.55 -8.30 5.66
CA GLY A 61 -14.31 -6.86 5.77
C GLY A 61 -15.39 -6.15 6.57
N SER A 62 -15.04 -5.02 7.16
CA SER A 62 -15.95 -4.15 7.88
C SER A 62 -15.70 -2.71 7.45
N PHE A 63 -16.67 -2.08 6.82
CA PHE A 63 -16.51 -0.79 6.17
C PHE A 63 -17.37 0.28 6.86
N ARG A 64 -16.74 1.45 7.04
CA ARG A 64 -17.41 2.65 7.53
C ARG A 64 -16.89 3.86 6.77
N TYR A 65 -17.68 4.38 5.82
CA TYR A 65 -17.33 5.53 4.98
C TYR A 65 -15.92 5.42 4.37
N ARG A 66 -15.65 4.27 3.72
CA ARG A 66 -14.36 3.99 3.08
C ARG A 66 -14.46 4.19 1.58
N ALA A 67 -13.46 4.83 0.95
CA ALA A 67 -13.37 4.92 -0.51
C ALA A 67 -13.38 3.52 -1.12
N GLY A 68 -14.15 3.33 -2.19
CA GLY A 68 -14.51 2.01 -2.72
C GLY A 68 -13.29 1.21 -3.17
N TYR A 69 -12.44 1.78 -4.00
CA TYR A 69 -11.24 1.10 -4.48
C TYR A 69 -10.30 0.75 -3.33
N THR A 70 -9.96 1.74 -2.51
CA THR A 70 -9.06 1.57 -1.37
C THR A 70 -9.57 0.48 -0.41
N GLY A 71 -10.86 0.52 -0.02
CA GLY A 71 -11.43 -0.49 0.87
C GLY A 71 -11.45 -1.90 0.29
N ILE A 72 -11.75 -2.02 -1.01
CA ILE A 72 -11.73 -3.32 -1.71
C ILE A 72 -10.31 -3.89 -1.74
N VAL A 73 -9.33 -3.07 -2.12
CA VAL A 73 -7.92 -3.53 -2.24
C VAL A 73 -7.37 -3.97 -0.89
N GLU A 74 -7.60 -3.20 0.18
CA GLU A 74 -7.19 -3.57 1.54
C GLU A 74 -7.81 -4.91 2.00
N MET A 75 -9.11 -5.09 1.77
CA MET A 75 -9.81 -6.34 2.11
C MET A 75 -9.23 -7.53 1.35
N LEU A 76 -8.98 -7.38 0.04
CA LEU A 76 -8.42 -8.46 -0.78
C LEU A 76 -6.99 -8.77 -0.40
N ALA A 77 -6.16 -7.75 -0.15
CA ALA A 77 -4.76 -7.90 0.24
C ALA A 77 -4.62 -8.69 1.55
N ALA A 78 -5.51 -8.46 2.53
CA ALA A 78 -5.55 -9.23 3.78
C ALA A 78 -5.77 -10.74 3.58
N SER A 79 -6.28 -11.14 2.41
CA SER A 79 -6.51 -12.55 2.04
C SER A 79 -5.55 -13.05 0.94
N GLY A 80 -4.45 -12.33 0.69
CA GLY A 80 -3.48 -12.69 -0.35
C GLY A 80 -4.04 -12.57 -1.77
N ALA A 81 -5.04 -11.73 -1.97
CA ALA A 81 -5.68 -11.51 -3.25
C ALA A 81 -5.51 -10.06 -3.73
N ARG A 82 -5.71 -9.85 -5.02
CA ARG A 82 -5.75 -8.54 -5.65
C ARG A 82 -6.98 -8.38 -6.55
N LEU A 83 -7.35 -7.14 -6.82
CA LEU A 83 -8.43 -6.81 -7.73
C LEU A 83 -7.95 -6.86 -9.18
N LYS A 84 -8.64 -7.62 -10.02
CA LYS A 84 -8.50 -7.61 -11.46
C LYS A 84 -9.73 -6.95 -12.07
N ALA A 85 -9.54 -5.95 -12.91
CA ALA A 85 -10.58 -5.33 -13.71
C ALA A 85 -10.33 -5.65 -15.20
N ALA A 86 -11.31 -6.18 -15.89
CA ALA A 86 -11.25 -6.49 -17.31
C ALA A 86 -12.50 -5.97 -18.01
N TRP A 87 -12.33 -5.37 -19.19
CA TRP A 87 -13.45 -4.91 -19.98
C TRP A 87 -14.06 -6.06 -20.79
N ASP A 88 -15.34 -6.28 -20.62
CA ASP A 88 -16.11 -7.21 -21.44
C ASP A 88 -16.82 -6.41 -22.54
N THR A 89 -16.34 -6.56 -23.76
CA THR A 89 -16.87 -5.84 -24.94
C THR A 89 -18.25 -6.34 -25.35
N ALA A 90 -18.59 -7.61 -25.07
CA ALA A 90 -19.89 -8.16 -25.41
C ALA A 90 -20.98 -7.66 -24.45
N ALA A 91 -20.68 -7.62 -23.17
CA ALA A 91 -21.59 -7.12 -22.16
C ALA A 91 -21.51 -5.59 -21.97
N MET A 92 -20.54 -4.92 -22.59
CA MET A 92 -20.25 -3.49 -22.43
C MET A 92 -20.12 -3.09 -20.95
N ARG A 93 -19.43 -3.92 -20.16
CA ARG A 93 -19.24 -3.75 -18.71
C ARG A 93 -17.83 -4.09 -18.28
N CYS A 94 -17.41 -3.53 -17.18
CA CYS A 94 -16.18 -3.94 -16.52
C CYS A 94 -16.46 -5.12 -15.59
N VAL A 95 -15.73 -6.21 -15.78
CA VAL A 95 -15.78 -7.38 -14.90
C VAL A 95 -14.70 -7.25 -13.84
N LEU A 96 -15.11 -7.16 -12.57
CA LEU A 96 -14.22 -7.21 -11.42
C LEU A 96 -14.06 -8.67 -10.95
N SER A 97 -12.85 -9.06 -10.64
CA SER A 97 -12.55 -10.39 -10.11
C SER A 97 -11.46 -10.31 -9.06
N ALA A 98 -11.62 -11.05 -7.98
CA ALA A 98 -10.54 -11.31 -7.06
C ALA A 98 -9.66 -12.44 -7.63
N VAL A 99 -8.38 -12.21 -7.68
CA VAL A 99 -7.39 -13.21 -8.12
C VAL A 99 -6.25 -13.27 -7.11
N PRO A 100 -5.56 -14.42 -6.96
CA PRO A 100 -4.39 -14.48 -6.09
C PRO A 100 -3.35 -13.44 -6.46
N VAL A 101 -2.66 -12.89 -5.46
CA VAL A 101 -1.46 -12.07 -5.68
C VAL A 101 -0.42 -12.94 -6.39
N ARG A 102 0.13 -12.45 -7.48
CA ARG A 102 1.24 -13.10 -8.16
C ARG A 102 2.55 -12.59 -7.60
N ASP A 103 3.38 -13.50 -7.14
CA ASP A 103 4.75 -13.21 -6.75
C ASP A 103 5.66 -13.38 -7.96
N TRP A 104 6.27 -12.29 -8.36
CA TRP A 104 7.25 -12.24 -9.44
C TRP A 104 8.67 -12.41 -8.92
N GLY A 105 8.86 -12.95 -7.69
CA GLY A 105 10.18 -13.19 -7.09
C GLY A 105 11.27 -13.40 -8.15
N ASP A 106 12.42 -13.85 -7.95
CA ASP A 106 13.57 -14.01 -8.87
C ASP A 106 13.24 -14.58 -10.27
N VAL A 107 12.33 -13.93 -11.03
CA VAL A 107 12.03 -14.32 -12.41
C VAL A 107 13.15 -13.80 -13.31
N PRO A 108 13.95 -14.69 -13.94
CA PRO A 108 15.12 -14.31 -14.75
C PRO A 108 14.81 -13.38 -15.94
N GLY A 109 13.57 -13.17 -16.31
CA GLY A 109 13.14 -12.27 -17.38
C GLY A 109 12.96 -10.82 -16.96
N ILE A 110 12.81 -10.55 -15.66
CA ILE A 110 12.74 -9.16 -15.14
C ILE A 110 14.13 -8.59 -14.90
N SER A 111 15.12 -9.43 -14.61
CA SER A 111 16.49 -9.00 -14.30
C SER A 111 17.34 -8.61 -15.52
N GLY A 112 16.92 -8.87 -16.73
CA GLY A 112 17.75 -8.66 -17.94
C GLY A 112 17.56 -7.34 -18.68
N SER A 113 16.44 -6.66 -18.52
CA SER A 113 16.12 -5.38 -19.21
C SER A 113 15.63 -4.29 -18.26
N THR A 114 15.94 -4.41 -16.99
CA THR A 114 15.45 -3.51 -15.96
C THR A 114 16.52 -2.48 -15.61
N VAL A 115 16.22 -1.22 -15.81
CA VAL A 115 17.03 -0.11 -15.31
C VAL A 115 16.66 0.09 -13.85
N TYR A 116 17.63 -0.04 -12.95
CA TYR A 116 17.45 0.21 -11.53
C TYR A 116 18.04 1.57 -11.18
N SER A 117 17.30 2.38 -10.44
CA SER A 117 17.89 3.37 -9.57
C SER A 117 17.57 2.97 -8.14
N ALA A 118 18.59 2.69 -7.33
CA ALA A 118 18.44 2.38 -5.93
C ALA A 118 18.92 3.58 -5.11
N GLU A 119 18.03 4.22 -4.37
CA GLU A 119 18.40 5.23 -3.37
C GLU A 119 18.42 4.56 -2.00
N LEU A 120 19.63 4.41 -1.45
CA LEU A 120 19.84 3.86 -0.12
C LEU A 120 20.11 5.00 0.84
N ASP A 121 19.21 5.21 1.78
CA ASP A 121 19.45 6.13 2.89
C ASP A 121 20.16 5.42 4.04
N TYR A 122 21.50 5.48 4.05
CA TYR A 122 22.31 4.95 5.15
C TYR A 122 22.17 5.73 6.45
N ARG A 123 21.43 6.83 6.44
CA ARG A 123 21.32 7.75 7.57
C ARG A 123 19.93 7.81 8.17
N LYS A 124 19.21 6.68 8.21
CA LYS A 124 17.86 6.62 8.76
C LYS A 124 17.81 7.12 10.21
N TYR A 125 16.77 7.90 10.52
CA TYR A 125 16.53 8.30 11.90
C TYR A 125 16.27 7.06 12.77
N ASN A 126 16.95 6.99 13.92
CA ASN A 126 16.84 5.88 14.88
C ASN A 126 16.44 6.33 16.29
N HIS A 127 16.31 7.63 16.49
CA HIS A 127 15.76 8.22 17.71
C HIS A 127 14.70 9.24 17.32
N LEU A 128 13.52 9.16 17.93
CA LEU A 128 12.44 10.12 17.75
C LEU A 128 12.06 10.71 19.10
N ILE A 129 12.10 12.04 19.19
CA ILE A 129 11.60 12.80 20.34
C ILE A 129 10.23 13.33 19.94
N ALA A 130 9.17 12.74 20.49
CA ALA A 130 7.82 13.19 20.27
C ALA A 130 7.40 14.17 21.36
N LEU A 131 6.89 15.32 20.93
CA LEU A 131 6.45 16.42 21.78
C LEU A 131 4.92 16.50 21.74
N GLY A 132 4.29 16.23 22.87
CA GLY A 132 2.84 16.27 23.04
C GLY A 132 2.36 17.56 23.67
N LYS A 133 1.23 17.45 24.37
CA LYS A 133 0.53 18.55 25.05
C LYS A 133 1.36 19.15 26.20
N GLY A 134 1.18 20.45 26.42
CA GLY A 134 1.85 21.24 27.44
C GLY A 134 2.89 22.19 26.89
N GLU A 135 3.48 22.99 27.76
CA GLU A 135 4.52 23.96 27.42
C GLU A 135 5.67 23.92 28.41
N GLY A 136 6.87 24.26 27.96
CA GLY A 136 8.06 24.33 28.79
C GLY A 136 8.33 23.02 29.53
N ALA A 137 8.56 23.07 30.82
CA ALA A 137 8.86 21.92 31.66
C ALA A 137 7.68 20.97 31.90
N SER A 138 6.44 21.43 31.63
CA SER A 138 5.23 20.61 31.75
C SER A 138 4.84 19.91 30.44
N ARG A 139 5.61 20.11 29.38
CA ARG A 139 5.33 19.49 28.09
C ARG A 139 5.54 17.98 28.16
N THR A 140 4.58 17.22 27.62
CA THR A 140 4.72 15.78 27.47
C THR A 140 5.79 15.48 26.41
N VAL A 141 6.84 14.77 26.82
CA VAL A 141 7.93 14.34 25.95
C VAL A 141 8.00 12.82 25.97
N TYR A 142 8.09 12.22 24.79
CA TYR A 142 8.19 10.77 24.63
C TYR A 142 9.34 10.42 23.69
N HIS A 143 10.23 9.55 24.15
CA HIS A 143 11.37 9.08 23.39
C HIS A 143 11.09 7.68 22.83
N LEU A 144 11.42 7.47 21.57
CA LEU A 144 11.28 6.20 20.88
C LEU A 144 12.52 5.94 20.05
N TYR A 145 13.01 4.71 20.07
CA TYR A 145 14.26 4.34 19.44
C TYR A 145 14.06 3.17 18.48
N SER A 146 15.00 3.04 17.53
CA SER A 146 15.09 1.87 16.67
C SER A 146 16.50 1.32 16.72
N ASP A 147 16.63 0.00 16.76
CA ASP A 147 17.92 -0.68 16.63
C ASP A 147 18.41 -0.76 15.18
N ALA A 148 19.58 -1.36 14.96
CA ALA A 148 20.16 -1.55 13.64
C ALA A 148 19.31 -2.46 12.73
N ALA A 149 18.56 -3.41 13.31
CA ALA A 149 17.67 -4.31 12.60
C ALA A 149 16.32 -3.67 12.22
N GLY A 150 16.00 -2.50 12.82
CA GLY A 150 14.75 -1.80 12.55
C GLY A 150 13.69 -1.92 13.64
N ASN A 151 13.93 -2.72 14.68
CA ASN A 151 12.96 -2.91 15.75
C ASN A 151 12.78 -1.63 16.56
N ILE A 152 11.54 -1.24 16.78
CA ILE A 152 11.19 0.00 17.47
C ILE A 152 10.86 -0.29 18.94
N SER A 153 11.58 0.36 19.85
CA SER A 153 11.42 0.20 21.31
C SER A 153 11.64 1.50 22.06
N GLU A 154 11.36 1.51 23.37
CA GLU A 154 11.69 2.62 24.27
C GLU A 154 13.15 2.56 24.76
N HIS A 155 13.93 1.56 24.33
CA HIS A 155 15.34 1.38 24.70
C HIS A 155 16.28 1.90 23.62
N GLN A 156 17.20 2.76 23.98
CA GLN A 156 18.25 3.25 23.11
C GLN A 156 19.36 2.20 22.97
N THR A 157 19.61 1.76 21.76
CA THR A 157 20.69 0.81 21.42
C THR A 157 21.80 1.44 20.59
N MET A 158 21.48 2.52 19.86
CA MET A 158 22.42 3.25 19.02
C MET A 158 22.72 4.61 19.65
N THR A 159 23.99 4.94 19.83
CA THR A 159 24.45 6.15 20.52
C THR A 159 25.62 6.80 19.78
N GLY A 160 25.96 8.02 20.14
CA GLY A 160 27.11 8.74 19.62
C GLY A 160 26.97 9.06 18.11
N LEU A 161 27.92 8.65 17.29
CA LEU A 161 27.92 8.94 15.86
C LEU A 161 26.85 8.18 15.09
N ASP A 162 26.33 7.08 15.65
CA ASP A 162 25.28 6.26 15.05
C ASP A 162 23.88 6.78 15.39
N GLU A 163 23.76 7.66 16.38
CA GLU A 163 22.48 8.26 16.74
C GLU A 163 22.06 9.33 15.75
N ARG A 164 20.80 9.25 15.32
CA ARG A 164 20.13 10.20 14.45
C ARG A 164 18.76 10.52 15.00
N THR A 165 18.61 11.72 15.53
CA THR A 165 17.42 12.17 16.23
C THR A 165 16.51 13.00 15.32
N TYR A 166 15.22 12.68 15.33
CA TYR A 166 14.14 13.45 14.71
C TYR A 166 13.20 13.99 15.77
N ILE A 167 12.85 15.27 15.68
CA ILE A 167 11.86 15.90 16.57
C ILE A 167 10.50 15.88 15.88
N TYR A 168 9.53 15.27 16.53
CA TYR A 168 8.15 15.19 16.06
C TYR A 168 7.23 15.99 16.99
N ASP A 169 6.79 17.17 16.51
CA ASP A 169 5.86 18.00 17.26
C ASP A 169 4.41 17.59 16.96
N TYR A 170 3.70 17.15 18.01
CA TYR A 170 2.27 16.84 17.97
C TYR A 170 1.60 17.46 19.21
N SER A 171 1.64 18.78 19.28
CA SER A 171 1.39 19.62 20.45
C SER A 171 0.05 19.44 21.14
N ASN A 172 -0.96 18.88 20.46
CA ASN A 172 -2.30 18.67 21.04
C ASN A 172 -2.53 17.22 21.53
N ALA A 173 -1.54 16.32 21.38
CA ALA A 173 -1.72 14.92 21.72
C ALA A 173 -1.52 14.63 23.19
N GLU A 174 -2.42 13.87 23.78
CA GLU A 174 -2.23 13.18 25.05
C GLU A 174 -1.22 12.03 24.87
N LEU A 175 -0.60 11.57 25.98
CA LEU A 175 0.49 10.59 25.93
C LEU A 175 0.13 9.30 25.17
N ALA A 176 -1.10 8.80 25.29
CA ALA A 176 -1.53 7.57 24.62
C ALA A 176 -1.51 7.72 23.09
N ASP A 177 -2.09 8.81 22.58
CA ASP A 177 -2.12 9.11 21.15
C ASP A 177 -0.72 9.43 20.62
N LEU A 178 0.07 10.15 21.43
CA LEU A 178 1.45 10.51 21.11
C LEU A 178 2.31 9.26 20.89
N LYS A 179 2.18 8.21 21.72
CA LYS A 179 2.90 6.94 21.59
C LYS A 179 2.59 6.23 20.28
N VAL A 180 1.30 6.15 19.90
CA VAL A 180 0.87 5.54 18.65
C VAL A 180 1.43 6.31 17.46
N LYS A 181 1.25 7.63 17.44
CA LYS A 181 1.71 8.48 16.34
C LYS A 181 3.23 8.57 16.21
N ALA A 182 3.95 8.55 17.34
CA ALA A 182 5.40 8.50 17.36
C ALA A 182 5.92 7.21 16.71
N ARG A 183 5.32 6.05 17.02
CA ARG A 183 5.69 4.76 16.43
C ARG A 183 5.43 4.74 14.92
N GLU A 184 4.25 5.19 14.47
CA GLU A 184 3.93 5.33 13.05
C GLU A 184 4.93 6.25 12.33
N LYS A 185 5.27 7.39 12.96
CA LYS A 185 6.21 8.36 12.38
C LYS A 185 7.61 7.80 12.25
N LEU A 186 8.14 7.15 13.30
CA LEU A 186 9.48 6.56 13.27
C LEU A 186 9.56 5.43 12.24
N ALA A 187 8.55 4.55 12.18
CA ALA A 187 8.46 3.50 11.16
C ALA A 187 8.48 4.10 9.75
N LYS A 188 7.73 5.19 9.51
CA LYS A 188 7.72 5.88 8.22
C LYS A 188 9.08 6.51 7.87
N LEU A 189 9.77 7.12 8.83
CA LEU A 189 11.10 7.72 8.64
C LEU A 189 12.18 6.68 8.32
N ARG A 190 11.96 5.42 8.66
CA ARG A 190 12.87 4.31 8.34
C ARG A 190 12.57 3.63 7.00
N GLN A 191 11.45 3.93 6.37
CA GLN A 191 11.02 3.33 5.08
C GLN A 191 11.64 4.00 3.85
N THR A 192 12.68 4.79 3.98
CA THR A 192 13.22 5.65 2.92
C THR A 192 14.08 4.95 1.87
N ASP A 193 14.21 3.62 1.90
CA ASP A 193 14.87 2.92 0.79
C ASP A 193 13.86 2.84 -0.38
N ALA A 194 14.12 3.59 -1.42
CA ALA A 194 13.38 3.54 -2.66
C ALA A 194 14.20 2.79 -3.70
N ILE A 195 13.62 1.76 -4.29
CA ILE A 195 14.15 1.17 -5.52
C ILE A 195 13.15 1.50 -6.61
N ASP A 196 13.55 2.35 -7.53
CA ASP A 196 12.81 2.59 -8.76
C ASP A 196 13.19 1.53 -9.78
N VAL A 197 12.19 0.86 -10.31
CA VAL A 197 12.36 -0.21 -11.29
C VAL A 197 11.57 0.15 -12.53
N ASP A 198 12.23 0.40 -13.62
CA ASP A 198 11.60 0.50 -14.94
C ASP A 198 11.49 -0.90 -15.55
N LEU A 199 10.29 -1.37 -15.73
CA LEU A 199 10.00 -2.65 -16.39
C LEU A 199 9.73 -2.43 -17.87
N ASP A 200 10.26 -3.32 -18.71
CA ASP A 200 9.87 -3.37 -20.11
C ASP A 200 8.36 -3.71 -20.25
N SER A 201 7.71 -3.13 -21.26
CA SER A 201 6.25 -3.22 -21.50
C SER A 201 5.70 -4.65 -21.60
N GLY A 202 6.58 -5.65 -21.75
CA GLY A 202 6.24 -7.08 -21.83
C GLY A 202 6.13 -7.82 -20.51
N ALA A 203 6.48 -7.23 -19.38
CA ALA A 203 6.57 -7.95 -18.11
C ALA A 203 5.24 -8.50 -17.56
N GLY A 204 4.10 -7.97 -17.99
CA GLY A 204 2.77 -8.47 -17.59
C GLY A 204 2.43 -8.30 -16.11
N VAL A 205 3.16 -7.43 -15.41
CA VAL A 205 2.96 -7.09 -14.00
C VAL A 205 1.67 -6.30 -13.84
N ALA A 206 0.94 -6.56 -12.77
CA ALA A 206 -0.31 -5.86 -12.48
C ALA A 206 -0.29 -5.24 -11.07
N VAL A 207 -1.14 -4.22 -10.89
CA VAL A 207 -1.33 -3.61 -9.55
C VAL A 207 -1.78 -4.69 -8.55
N GLY A 208 -1.13 -4.71 -7.39
CA GLY A 208 -1.33 -5.71 -6.35
C GLY A 208 -0.42 -6.94 -6.46
N ASP A 209 0.35 -7.10 -7.55
CA ASP A 209 1.38 -8.14 -7.64
C ASP A 209 2.58 -7.76 -6.77
N THR A 210 3.35 -8.77 -6.34
CA THR A 210 4.58 -8.60 -5.58
C THR A 210 5.77 -8.81 -6.50
N VAL A 211 6.75 -7.93 -6.40
CA VAL A 211 7.99 -7.98 -7.19
C VAL A 211 9.19 -7.87 -6.24
N THR A 212 10.20 -8.69 -6.46
CA THR A 212 11.49 -8.57 -5.78
C THR A 212 12.46 -7.89 -6.73
N ALA A 213 13.02 -6.76 -6.30
CA ALA A 213 14.09 -6.08 -7.00
C ALA A 213 15.42 -6.37 -6.28
N TYR A 214 16.43 -6.78 -7.03
CA TYR A 214 17.79 -7.01 -6.52
C TYR A 214 18.77 -6.10 -7.24
N SER A 215 19.55 -5.32 -6.49
CA SER A 215 20.64 -4.53 -7.02
C SER A 215 21.98 -5.24 -6.75
N PRO A 216 22.62 -5.83 -7.78
CA PRO A 216 23.92 -6.49 -7.61
C PRO A 216 25.04 -5.52 -7.18
N ALA A 217 24.93 -4.25 -7.59
CA ALA A 217 25.93 -3.23 -7.30
C ALA A 217 26.07 -2.90 -5.81
N VAL A 218 24.98 -3.02 -5.07
CA VAL A 218 24.93 -2.73 -3.62
C VAL A 218 24.55 -3.95 -2.77
N GLY A 219 24.25 -5.10 -3.40
CA GLY A 219 23.94 -6.35 -2.70
C GLY A 219 22.62 -6.32 -1.93
N VAL A 220 21.72 -5.40 -2.26
CA VAL A 220 20.43 -5.22 -1.56
C VAL A 220 19.29 -5.75 -2.40
N SER A 221 18.41 -6.54 -1.77
CA SER A 221 17.13 -6.94 -2.35
C SER A 221 15.99 -6.23 -1.61
N THR A 222 15.03 -5.74 -2.37
CA THR A 222 13.80 -5.17 -1.82
C THR A 222 12.61 -5.86 -2.45
N ARG A 223 11.66 -6.28 -1.63
CA ARG A 223 10.38 -6.81 -2.06
C ARG A 223 9.30 -5.76 -1.87
N GLY A 224 8.50 -5.52 -2.88
CA GLY A 224 7.45 -4.53 -2.83
C GLY A 224 6.19 -4.97 -3.55
N THR A 225 5.05 -4.39 -3.16
CA THR A 225 3.78 -4.56 -3.88
C THR A 225 3.61 -3.43 -4.89
N VAL A 226 3.24 -3.78 -6.12
CA VAL A 226 2.91 -2.80 -7.16
C VAL A 226 1.65 -2.05 -6.78
N THR A 227 1.77 -0.76 -6.54
CA THR A 227 0.64 0.10 -6.14
C THR A 227 0.02 0.85 -7.29
N LYS A 228 0.82 1.13 -8.33
CA LYS A 228 0.38 1.88 -9.50
C LYS A 228 1.18 1.45 -10.72
N LEU A 229 0.56 1.54 -11.89
CA LEU A 229 1.22 1.41 -13.17
C LEU A 229 1.03 2.70 -13.96
N THR A 230 2.12 3.32 -14.36
CA THR A 230 2.11 4.46 -15.28
C THR A 230 2.41 3.97 -16.67
N VAL A 231 1.46 4.13 -17.59
CA VAL A 231 1.63 3.76 -19.00
C VAL A 231 1.85 5.03 -19.82
N LYS A 232 2.98 5.13 -20.46
CA LYS A 232 3.32 6.21 -21.37
C LYS A 232 3.37 5.68 -22.81
N VAL A 233 2.63 6.33 -23.70
CA VAL A 233 2.67 6.03 -25.12
C VAL A 233 3.25 7.24 -25.84
N ALA A 234 4.40 7.09 -26.47
CA ALA A 234 5.06 8.15 -27.23
C ALA A 234 5.74 7.52 -28.46
N ASP A 235 5.58 8.15 -29.61
CA ASP A 235 6.27 7.77 -30.88
C ASP A 235 6.10 6.27 -31.24
N GLY A 236 4.93 5.70 -30.95
CA GLY A 236 4.62 4.28 -31.19
C GLY A 236 5.21 3.31 -30.15
N HIS A 237 5.93 3.81 -29.14
CA HIS A 237 6.47 3.02 -28.04
C HIS A 237 5.57 3.10 -26.80
N VAL A 238 5.39 1.96 -26.14
CA VAL A 238 4.64 1.85 -24.89
C VAL A 238 5.65 1.53 -23.77
N THR A 239 5.73 2.42 -22.79
CA THR A 239 6.54 2.21 -21.58
C THR A 239 5.58 2.03 -20.40
N VAL A 240 5.84 1.04 -19.55
CA VAL A 240 5.07 0.77 -18.33
C VAL A 240 6.01 0.90 -17.15
N THR A 241 5.76 1.87 -16.29
CA THR A 241 6.56 2.11 -15.07
C THR A 241 5.69 1.78 -13.86
N PRO A 242 6.06 0.79 -13.06
CA PRO A 242 5.37 0.46 -11.81
C PRO A 242 5.89 1.30 -10.65
N ASP A 243 4.99 1.79 -9.82
CA ASP A 243 5.31 2.34 -8.51
C ASP A 243 5.11 1.24 -7.45
N PHE A 244 6.02 1.14 -6.49
CA PHE A 244 6.01 0.12 -5.45
C PHE A 244 5.77 0.73 -4.07
N ALA A 245 5.02 0.03 -3.23
CA ALA A 245 5.09 0.19 -1.79
C ALA A 245 6.01 -0.89 -1.22
N ALA A 246 6.98 -0.50 -0.40
CA ALA A 246 7.81 -1.47 0.31
C ALA A 246 6.92 -2.41 1.14
N TRP A 247 7.23 -3.70 1.11
CA TRP A 247 6.54 -4.70 1.91
C TRP A 247 6.79 -4.41 3.38
N LYS A 248 5.72 -4.25 4.16
CA LYS A 248 5.79 -4.32 5.61
C LYS A 248 5.70 -5.80 5.98
N ASP A 249 6.73 -6.34 6.58
CA ASP A 249 6.58 -7.61 7.30
C ASP A 249 5.62 -7.37 8.48
N GLU A 250 4.36 -7.78 8.32
CA GLU A 250 3.32 -7.68 9.37
C GLU A 250 3.55 -8.67 10.52
N LYS A 251 4.65 -9.43 10.51
CA LYS A 251 4.92 -10.46 11.52
C LYS A 251 5.53 -9.96 12.83
N GLU A 252 5.71 -8.66 13.00
CA GLU A 252 6.29 -8.09 14.23
C GLU A 252 5.31 -7.30 15.10
N PHE A 253 4.01 -7.55 14.98
CA PHE A 253 2.99 -6.91 15.84
C PHE A 253 2.16 -7.95 16.60
N GLU A 254 2.80 -8.86 17.34
CA GLU A 254 2.22 -9.53 18.50
C GLU A 254 2.85 -9.01 19.81
#